data_d0580c75d669d033f0b3484be6b7e1ea
#
_entry.id   d0580c75d669d033f0b3484be6b7e1ea
#
_cell.length_a   1.000
_cell.length_b   1.000
_cell.length_c   1.000
_cell.angle_alpha   90.00
_cell.angle_beta   90.00
_cell.angle_gamma   90.00
#
_symmetry.space_group_name_H-M   'P 1'
#
loop_
_entity.id
_entity.type
_entity.pdbx_description
1 polymer ?
#
loop_
_entity_poly.entity_id
_entity_poly.type
_entity_poly.pdbx_seq_one_letter_code
_entity_poly.pdbx_strand_id
1 'polypeptide(L)'
;TIAGAKIVTMPVLTENFYIIKNSTTGVHTVQLKAASGSGATVTWATGDKGWKIVYFDGVATNTGVYDTGFSATTGDVTLTGTQTLTNKTLTSPKIGTSILDTNGAELALLTATGSAVNEFTIANAASGNGPTLSSTGSSDSNIDINIKPKGTGETVVGTGAAAATLTTSGAYDLILDTNSGSSSGTITITDGAAGAINIAPNGVGVAQVSGAAIKVAGLETMWVPAAAMYGPTTNPADAALVETTALRPDLKVFDFDAGTAQYTQFTVAMPKSWNLGTVTYQVFWSPSTTNTGNCIFGLQGVAIGDNDTIDIAYGTAIEVTDAGIGAVEDQQVSAVSSDMTIAGTPADDQQTYFQLYRDAADGSDTFTGESRVLGVKIFYTTDAANDA
;
A
#
# COMPACT_ATOMS: atom_id res chain seq x y z
N THR A 1 -32.60 67.16 -17.94
CA THR A 1 -31.34 67.08 -18.69
C THR A 1 -30.69 68.44 -18.75
N ILE A 2 -29.40 68.56 -18.40
CA ILE A 2 -28.65 69.80 -18.67
C ILE A 2 -27.76 69.59 -19.90
N ALA A 3 -27.73 70.60 -20.75
CA ALA A 3 -27.05 70.58 -22.05
C ALA A 3 -25.59 71.12 -21.98
N GLY A 4 -25.06 71.36 -20.79
CA GLY A 4 -23.72 71.87 -20.53
C GLY A 4 -23.44 71.98 -19.02
N ALA A 5 -22.19 72.28 -18.66
CA ALA A 5 -21.83 72.57 -17.26
C ALA A 5 -22.71 73.64 -16.66
N LYS A 6 -23.14 73.54 -15.42
CA LYS A 6 -24.02 74.48 -14.73
C LYS A 6 -23.41 75.00 -13.47
N ILE A 7 -23.61 76.24 -13.15
CA ILE A 7 -23.28 76.88 -11.91
C ILE A 7 -24.54 77.18 -11.15
N VAL A 8 -24.64 76.75 -9.91
CA VAL A 8 -25.69 77.11 -8.98
C VAL A 8 -25.11 78.10 -7.97
N THR A 9 -25.72 79.21 -7.80
CA THR A 9 -25.24 80.26 -6.86
C THR A 9 -26.16 80.36 -5.67
N MET A 10 -25.53 80.59 -4.47
CA MET A 10 -26.24 80.92 -3.24
C MET A 10 -25.89 82.34 -2.84
N PRO A 11 -26.78 83.02 -2.09
CA PRO A 11 -26.50 84.40 -1.62
C PRO A 11 -25.22 84.46 -0.78
N VAL A 12 -24.48 85.58 -0.86
CA VAL A 12 -23.36 85.87 0.03
C VAL A 12 -23.89 86.17 1.45
N LEU A 13 -23.00 86.11 2.43
CA LEU A 13 -23.33 86.33 3.85
C LEU A 13 -24.25 85.25 4.47
N THR A 14 -24.40 84.13 3.77
CA THR A 14 -25.17 83.01 4.32
C THR A 14 -24.19 82.01 4.95
N GLU A 15 -24.24 81.85 6.25
CA GLU A 15 -23.54 80.78 6.98
C GLU A 15 -24.53 79.69 7.31
N ASN A 16 -24.35 78.49 6.68
CA ASN A 16 -25.27 77.39 6.93
C ASN A 16 -24.74 76.09 6.28
N PHE A 17 -25.26 74.95 6.75
CA PHE A 17 -25.11 73.64 6.15
C PHE A 17 -26.29 73.33 5.25
N TYR A 18 -26.00 72.78 4.09
CA TYR A 18 -27.04 72.36 3.14
C TYR A 18 -26.77 70.91 2.72
N ILE A 19 -27.80 70.10 2.61
CA ILE A 19 -27.78 68.79 2.03
C ILE A 19 -28.30 68.92 0.60
N ILE A 20 -27.43 68.76 -0.37
CA ILE A 20 -27.74 69.02 -1.77
C ILE A 20 -27.50 67.77 -2.59
N LYS A 21 -28.48 67.39 -3.44
CA LYS A 21 -28.37 66.30 -4.37
C LYS A 21 -28.26 66.81 -5.81
N ASN A 22 -27.26 66.34 -6.54
CA ASN A 22 -27.24 66.51 -7.97
C ASN A 22 -28.15 65.46 -8.62
N SER A 23 -29.37 65.83 -8.99
CA SER A 23 -30.35 64.98 -9.70
C SER A 23 -30.41 65.29 -11.19
N THR A 24 -29.44 65.93 -11.75
CA THR A 24 -29.41 66.26 -13.19
C THR A 24 -29.16 65.00 -14.01
N THR A 25 -29.67 64.91 -15.23
CA THR A 25 -29.34 63.88 -16.20
C THR A 25 -28.31 64.41 -17.20
N GLY A 26 -27.41 63.53 -17.68
CA GLY A 26 -26.33 63.88 -18.58
C GLY A 26 -24.95 63.90 -17.93
N VAL A 27 -23.91 64.10 -18.73
CA VAL A 27 -22.50 63.96 -18.37
C VAL A 27 -21.79 65.27 -18.01
N HIS A 28 -22.52 66.28 -17.61
CA HIS A 28 -21.96 67.61 -17.35
C HIS A 28 -21.74 67.87 -15.85
N THR A 29 -20.75 68.72 -15.52
CA THR A 29 -20.46 69.12 -14.15
C THR A 29 -21.52 70.05 -13.62
N VAL A 30 -21.77 70.02 -12.33
CA VAL A 30 -22.55 71.05 -11.60
C VAL A 30 -21.63 71.62 -10.51
N GLN A 31 -21.48 72.94 -10.51
CA GLN A 31 -20.70 73.65 -9.53
C GLN A 31 -21.62 74.47 -8.60
N LEU A 32 -21.38 74.41 -7.33
CA LEU A 32 -22.03 75.24 -6.34
C LEU A 32 -21.05 76.32 -5.83
N LYS A 33 -21.43 77.57 -5.84
CA LYS A 33 -20.60 78.67 -5.38
C LYS A 33 -21.45 79.79 -4.78
N ALA A 34 -20.82 80.75 -4.08
CA ALA A 34 -21.46 81.97 -3.72
C ALA A 34 -21.79 82.86 -4.93
N ALA A 35 -22.78 83.71 -4.81
CA ALA A 35 -23.27 84.60 -5.95
C ALA A 35 -22.23 85.65 -6.36
N SER A 36 -21.32 86.04 -5.49
CA SER A 36 -20.21 86.94 -5.80
C SER A 36 -18.96 86.54 -4.96
N GLY A 37 -17.82 87.11 -5.34
CA GLY A 37 -16.53 86.83 -4.69
C GLY A 37 -15.81 85.60 -5.27
N SER A 38 -14.58 85.33 -4.72
CA SER A 38 -13.66 84.25 -5.15
C SER A 38 -13.53 83.15 -4.12
N GLY A 39 -14.52 82.97 -3.25
CA GLY A 39 -14.49 81.91 -2.24
C GLY A 39 -14.45 80.51 -2.82
N ALA A 40 -14.16 79.52 -2.00
CA ALA A 40 -14.11 78.13 -2.37
C ALA A 40 -15.44 77.66 -3.01
N THR A 41 -15.40 76.65 -3.86
CA THR A 41 -16.55 76.11 -4.59
C THR A 41 -16.58 74.60 -4.48
N VAL A 42 -17.77 74.02 -4.53
CA VAL A 42 -17.96 72.56 -4.57
C VAL A 42 -18.47 72.20 -5.97
N THR A 43 -17.84 71.19 -6.58
CA THR A 43 -18.21 70.70 -7.89
C THR A 43 -18.59 69.24 -7.86
N TRP A 44 -19.76 68.90 -8.39
CA TRP A 44 -20.08 67.55 -8.80
C TRP A 44 -19.40 67.30 -10.15
N ALA A 45 -18.44 66.34 -10.17
CA ALA A 45 -17.75 65.97 -11.40
C ALA A 45 -18.68 65.36 -12.41
N THR A 46 -18.16 65.16 -13.67
CA THR A 46 -18.90 64.48 -14.70
C THR A 46 -19.34 63.09 -14.25
N GLY A 47 -20.65 62.84 -14.23
CA GLY A 47 -21.24 61.60 -13.76
C GLY A 47 -21.52 61.52 -12.27
N ASP A 48 -21.00 62.41 -11.44
CA ASP A 48 -21.32 62.48 -10.02
C ASP A 48 -22.76 62.98 -9.80
N LYS A 49 -23.63 62.12 -9.26
CA LYS A 49 -25.08 62.37 -9.08
C LYS A 49 -25.52 62.25 -7.62
N GLY A 50 -24.57 62.16 -6.73
CA GLY A 50 -24.79 61.89 -5.30
C GLY A 50 -25.25 63.11 -4.49
N TRP A 51 -25.47 62.84 -3.24
CA TRP A 51 -25.70 63.86 -2.21
C TRP A 51 -24.35 64.41 -1.72
N LYS A 52 -24.28 65.71 -1.42
CA LYS A 52 -23.20 66.35 -0.71
C LYS A 52 -23.78 67.16 0.46
N ILE A 53 -23.10 67.11 1.59
CA ILE A 53 -23.33 68.03 2.68
C ILE A 53 -22.28 69.12 2.53
N VAL A 54 -22.74 70.31 2.31
CA VAL A 54 -21.88 71.46 2.05
C VAL A 54 -22.07 72.52 3.14
N TYR A 55 -20.99 73.18 3.48
CA TYR A 55 -20.97 74.29 4.42
C TYR A 55 -20.66 75.59 3.68
N PHE A 56 -21.45 76.64 3.90
CA PHE A 56 -21.19 77.97 3.51
C PHE A 56 -20.68 78.75 4.71
N ASP A 57 -19.56 79.43 4.60
CA ASP A 57 -18.89 80.12 5.72
C ASP A 57 -19.36 81.50 6.01
N GLY A 58 -20.25 82.07 5.19
CA GLY A 58 -20.87 83.41 5.37
C GLY A 58 -19.88 84.59 5.31
N VAL A 59 -18.66 84.41 4.86
CA VAL A 59 -17.65 85.48 4.82
C VAL A 59 -18.06 86.55 3.82
N ALA A 60 -18.09 87.82 4.22
CA ALA A 60 -18.74 88.96 3.51
C ALA A 60 -18.27 89.20 2.08
N THR A 61 -17.00 89.05 1.79
CA THR A 61 -16.45 89.35 0.45
C THR A 61 -16.13 88.11 -0.35
N ASN A 62 -15.91 87.00 0.27
CA ASN A 62 -15.50 85.74 -0.35
C ASN A 62 -16.15 84.55 0.32
N THR A 63 -17.49 84.53 0.42
CA THR A 63 -18.19 83.36 0.97
C THR A 63 -17.73 82.08 0.26
N GLY A 64 -17.15 81.20 1.02
CA GLY A 64 -16.66 79.88 0.55
C GLY A 64 -17.75 78.83 0.69
N VAL A 65 -17.70 77.87 -0.21
CA VAL A 65 -18.53 76.64 -0.17
C VAL A 65 -17.62 75.48 -0.04
N TYR A 66 -17.76 74.74 1.01
CA TYR A 66 -16.91 73.58 1.34
C TYR A 66 -17.70 72.30 1.35
N ASP A 67 -17.18 71.29 0.69
CA ASP A 67 -17.68 69.92 0.86
C ASP A 67 -17.21 69.39 2.21
N THR A 68 -18.09 68.96 3.06
CA THR A 68 -17.78 68.48 4.39
C THR A 68 -17.16 67.05 4.38
N GLY A 69 -17.04 66.50 3.16
CA GLY A 69 -16.49 65.17 3.01
C GLY A 69 -17.46 64.01 3.35
N PHE A 70 -18.68 64.35 3.78
CA PHE A 70 -19.76 63.36 3.92
C PHE A 70 -20.27 62.98 2.53
N SER A 71 -19.53 62.19 1.81
CA SER A 71 -19.96 61.58 0.53
C SER A 71 -20.22 60.13 0.77
N ALA A 72 -21.39 59.65 0.41
CA ALA A 72 -21.71 58.23 0.48
C ALA A 72 -20.90 57.36 -0.53
N THR A 73 -19.87 57.95 -1.20
CA THR A 73 -19.18 57.31 -2.31
C THR A 73 -17.68 57.10 -2.10
N THR A 74 -17.10 57.58 -1.00
CA THR A 74 -15.66 57.36 -0.74
C THR A 74 -15.42 56.71 0.61
N GLY A 75 -15.25 55.40 0.61
CA GLY A 75 -14.83 54.64 1.80
C GLY A 75 -15.81 53.61 2.32
N ASP A 76 -17.07 53.61 1.84
CA ASP A 76 -18.03 52.61 2.27
C ASP A 76 -17.98 51.35 1.39
N VAL A 77 -17.98 50.19 2.07
CA VAL A 77 -18.14 48.92 1.39
C VAL A 77 -19.56 48.82 0.86
N THR A 78 -19.76 48.89 -0.46
CA THR A 78 -21.09 48.82 -1.09
C THR A 78 -21.59 47.40 -1.17
N LEU A 79 -22.90 47.19 -1.02
CA LEU A 79 -23.53 45.86 -1.07
C LEU A 79 -23.44 45.16 -2.44
N THR A 80 -23.11 45.88 -3.53
CA THR A 80 -23.19 45.36 -4.89
C THR A 80 -21.96 45.63 -5.75
N GLY A 81 -20.95 46.34 -5.24
CA GLY A 81 -19.75 46.70 -6.00
C GLY A 81 -18.59 45.75 -5.75
N THR A 82 -17.75 45.46 -6.75
CA THR A 82 -16.47 44.82 -6.60
C THR A 82 -15.53 45.79 -5.88
N GLN A 83 -14.98 45.40 -4.74
CA GLN A 83 -14.12 46.24 -3.91
C GLN A 83 -12.90 45.46 -3.41
N THR A 84 -11.74 46.10 -3.43
CA THR A 84 -10.54 45.63 -2.78
C THR A 84 -10.44 46.22 -1.37
N LEU A 85 -10.44 45.39 -0.37
CA LEU A 85 -10.28 45.79 1.03
C LEU A 85 -8.81 45.78 1.41
N THR A 86 -8.18 46.95 1.48
CA THR A 86 -6.78 47.12 1.92
C THR A 86 -6.72 47.53 3.39
N ASN A 87 -5.85 46.91 4.17
CA ASN A 87 -5.65 47.23 5.61
C ASN A 87 -6.93 47.12 6.43
N LYS A 88 -7.76 46.13 6.13
CA LYS A 88 -8.99 45.84 6.88
C LYS A 88 -8.89 44.50 7.61
N THR A 89 -9.32 44.48 8.86
CA THR A 89 -9.51 43.22 9.61
C THR A 89 -10.98 42.81 9.46
N LEU A 90 -11.19 41.57 8.99
CA LEU A 90 -12.52 40.99 8.93
C LEU A 90 -12.71 40.06 10.11
N THR A 91 -13.61 40.43 11.01
CA THR A 91 -13.95 39.59 12.17
C THR A 91 -15.06 38.62 11.77
N SER A 92 -14.77 37.29 11.83
CA SER A 92 -15.72 36.23 11.54
C SER A 92 -16.43 36.38 10.16
N PRO A 93 -15.70 36.53 9.05
CA PRO A 93 -16.33 36.68 7.74
C PRO A 93 -17.08 35.40 7.37
N LYS A 94 -18.31 35.53 6.87
CA LYS A 94 -19.06 34.41 6.29
C LYS A 94 -18.74 34.34 4.79
N ILE A 95 -18.04 33.26 4.40
CA ILE A 95 -17.77 32.95 3.01
C ILE A 95 -18.94 32.12 2.46
N GLY A 96 -19.56 32.54 1.39
CA GLY A 96 -20.80 31.94 0.87
C GLY A 96 -20.58 30.56 0.25
N THR A 97 -19.53 30.40 -0.59
CA THR A 97 -19.30 29.18 -1.34
C THR A 97 -17.84 28.76 -1.41
N SER A 98 -16.94 29.67 -1.81
CA SER A 98 -15.54 29.33 -2.04
C SER A 98 -14.59 30.48 -1.74
N ILE A 99 -13.33 30.16 -1.50
CA ILE A 99 -12.20 31.07 -1.55
C ILE A 99 -11.57 30.93 -2.92
N LEU A 100 -11.38 32.04 -3.62
CA LEU A 100 -10.80 32.07 -4.95
C LEU A 100 -9.30 32.40 -4.89
N ASP A 101 -8.56 31.93 -5.88
CA ASP A 101 -7.16 32.32 -6.10
C ASP A 101 -7.07 33.71 -6.77
N THR A 102 -5.86 34.16 -7.07
CA THR A 102 -5.61 35.45 -7.72
C THR A 102 -6.11 35.53 -9.16
N ASN A 103 -6.41 34.40 -9.80
CA ASN A 103 -6.95 34.33 -11.16
C ASN A 103 -8.49 34.19 -11.16
N GLY A 104 -9.10 34.08 -9.99
CA GLY A 104 -10.54 33.89 -9.86
C GLY A 104 -10.99 32.43 -9.95
N ALA A 105 -10.05 31.45 -9.95
CA ALA A 105 -10.37 30.04 -9.86
C ALA A 105 -10.58 29.60 -8.40
N GLU A 106 -11.37 28.54 -8.17
CA GLU A 106 -11.66 28.04 -6.83
C GLU A 106 -10.42 27.41 -6.20
N LEU A 107 -9.93 27.99 -5.12
CA LEU A 107 -8.86 27.46 -4.28
C LEU A 107 -9.41 26.51 -3.22
N ALA A 108 -10.51 26.86 -2.59
CA ALA A 108 -11.19 26.02 -1.61
C ALA A 108 -12.71 26.19 -1.70
N LEU A 109 -13.41 25.09 -1.87
CA LEU A 109 -14.87 25.03 -1.82
C LEU A 109 -15.32 24.77 -0.39
N LEU A 110 -16.15 25.67 0.15
CA LEU A 110 -16.68 25.59 1.52
C LEU A 110 -18.12 25.10 1.48
N THR A 111 -18.31 23.80 1.66
CA THR A 111 -19.65 23.20 1.65
C THR A 111 -20.22 23.17 3.06
N ALA A 112 -21.42 23.72 3.24
CA ALA A 112 -22.09 23.71 4.53
C ALA A 112 -22.77 22.37 4.79
N THR A 113 -22.62 21.86 6.01
CA THR A 113 -23.36 20.72 6.55
C THR A 113 -24.34 21.22 7.59
N GLY A 114 -25.61 20.79 7.49
CA GLY A 114 -26.63 21.15 8.49
C GLY A 114 -26.24 20.63 9.89
N SER A 115 -26.37 21.50 10.90
CA SER A 115 -26.05 21.18 12.30
C SER A 115 -24.60 20.69 12.53
N ALA A 116 -23.64 21.16 11.70
CA ALA A 116 -22.23 20.86 11.88
C ALA A 116 -21.72 21.37 13.22
N VAL A 117 -20.99 20.51 13.93
CA VAL A 117 -20.35 20.82 15.24
C VAL A 117 -18.84 20.53 15.21
N ASN A 118 -18.36 19.92 14.12
CA ASN A 118 -16.96 19.54 13.91
C ASN A 118 -16.39 20.32 12.73
N GLU A 119 -15.19 20.83 12.87
CA GLU A 119 -14.53 21.65 11.87
C GLU A 119 -13.02 21.33 11.76
N PHE A 120 -12.40 21.82 10.69
CA PHE A 120 -10.95 21.88 10.59
C PHE A 120 -10.41 23.15 11.24
N THR A 121 -9.42 23.00 12.11
CA THR A 121 -8.60 24.11 12.60
C THR A 121 -7.28 24.14 11.84
N ILE A 122 -6.97 25.28 11.21
CA ILE A 122 -5.69 25.55 10.59
C ILE A 122 -4.96 26.56 11.47
N ALA A 123 -3.84 26.14 12.04
CA ALA A 123 -3.02 27.00 12.91
C ALA A 123 -1.62 27.18 12.34
N ASN A 124 -1.11 28.42 12.38
CA ASN A 124 0.31 28.69 12.13
C ASN A 124 1.14 28.32 13.36
N ALA A 125 2.46 28.37 13.23
CA ALA A 125 3.38 28.03 14.31
C ALA A 125 4.50 29.06 14.43
N ALA A 126 5.08 29.15 15.63
CA ALA A 126 6.33 29.88 15.84
C ALA A 126 7.52 29.18 15.20
N SER A 127 8.64 29.90 15.02
CA SER A 127 9.88 29.33 14.49
C SER A 127 10.30 28.09 15.27
N GLY A 128 10.66 27.03 14.53
CA GLY A 128 11.03 25.72 15.10
C GLY A 128 9.88 24.74 15.28
N ASN A 129 8.63 25.16 15.07
CA ASN A 129 7.45 24.29 15.11
C ASN A 129 6.75 24.26 13.74
N GLY A 130 6.03 23.17 13.44
CA GLY A 130 5.22 23.05 12.23
C GLY A 130 3.81 23.62 12.39
N PRO A 131 3.22 24.24 11.33
CA PRO A 131 1.80 24.54 11.33
C PRO A 131 0.96 23.27 11.40
N THR A 132 -0.26 23.37 11.94
CA THR A 132 -1.13 22.21 12.11
C THR A 132 -2.42 22.33 11.33
N LEU A 133 -2.90 21.21 10.81
CA LEU A 133 -4.27 20.96 10.39
C LEU A 133 -4.86 19.95 11.36
N SER A 134 -5.89 20.32 12.10
CA SER A 134 -6.52 19.44 13.08
C SER A 134 -8.04 19.45 12.93
N SER A 135 -8.69 18.40 13.38
CA SER A 135 -10.13 18.37 13.60
C SER A 135 -10.45 18.87 15.00
N THR A 136 -11.47 19.72 15.11
CA THR A 136 -11.98 20.24 16.37
C THR A 136 -13.51 20.20 16.36
N GLY A 137 -14.12 20.22 17.53
CA GLY A 137 -15.58 20.21 17.66
C GLY A 137 -16.05 20.50 19.07
N SER A 138 -17.30 20.87 19.20
CA SER A 138 -17.89 21.25 20.48
C SER A 138 -18.58 20.10 21.23
N SER A 139 -18.90 18.99 20.55
CA SER A 139 -19.73 17.93 21.11
C SER A 139 -19.09 16.55 21.07
N ASP A 140 -18.27 16.27 20.06
CA ASP A 140 -17.68 14.97 19.85
C ASP A 140 -16.29 14.89 20.49
N SER A 141 -16.00 13.79 21.18
CA SER A 141 -14.70 13.54 21.79
C SER A 141 -13.69 12.88 20.85
N ASN A 142 -14.16 12.24 19.78
CA ASN A 142 -13.32 11.58 18.76
C ASN A 142 -13.75 12.07 17.39
N ILE A 143 -12.85 12.73 16.68
CA ILE A 143 -13.13 13.33 15.38
C ILE A 143 -11.99 12.98 14.42
N ASP A 144 -12.31 12.29 13.33
CA ASP A 144 -11.35 11.88 12.31
C ASP A 144 -10.98 13.02 11.36
N ILE A 145 -9.76 12.99 10.83
CA ILE A 145 -9.39 13.76 9.64
C ILE A 145 -9.48 12.86 8.42
N ASN A 146 -10.47 13.11 7.58
CA ASN A 146 -10.67 12.36 6.35
C ASN A 146 -9.95 13.00 5.17
N ILE A 147 -8.90 12.37 4.65
CA ILE A 147 -8.19 12.76 3.43
C ILE A 147 -8.61 11.81 2.31
N LYS A 148 -9.37 12.33 1.33
CA LYS A 148 -9.97 11.51 0.27
C LYS A 148 -9.56 12.03 -1.11
N PRO A 149 -8.52 11.45 -1.73
CA PRO A 149 -8.22 11.73 -3.13
C PRO A 149 -9.38 11.37 -4.05
N LYS A 150 -9.49 12.03 -5.20
CA LYS A 150 -10.54 11.75 -6.19
C LYS A 150 -10.06 10.69 -7.20
N GLY A 151 -10.90 9.69 -7.45
CA GLY A 151 -10.63 8.63 -8.43
C GLY A 151 -9.40 7.82 -8.07
N THR A 152 -8.43 7.76 -8.97
CA THR A 152 -7.15 7.05 -8.77
C THR A 152 -6.06 7.94 -8.17
N GLY A 153 -6.41 9.12 -7.65
CA GLY A 153 -5.46 10.01 -6.99
C GLY A 153 -4.90 9.40 -5.70
N GLU A 154 -3.72 9.84 -5.30
CA GLU A 154 -2.97 9.34 -4.14
C GLU A 154 -2.83 10.41 -3.06
N THR A 155 -2.63 10.00 -1.81
CA THR A 155 -2.16 10.88 -0.74
C THR A 155 -0.63 10.80 -0.69
N VAL A 156 0.05 11.84 -1.17
CA VAL A 156 1.51 11.92 -1.20
C VAL A 156 2.02 12.59 0.07
N VAL A 157 2.94 11.93 0.78
CA VAL A 157 3.59 12.46 1.97
C VAL A 157 5.06 12.78 1.66
N GLY A 158 5.50 13.99 1.96
CA GLY A 158 6.87 14.44 1.74
C GLY A 158 7.07 15.22 0.45
N THR A 159 8.30 15.64 0.18
CA THR A 159 8.68 16.52 -0.94
C THR A 159 9.37 15.79 -2.09
N GLY A 160 9.66 14.50 -1.97
CA GLY A 160 10.44 13.74 -2.94
C GLY A 160 11.97 13.99 -2.91
N ALA A 161 12.44 14.93 -2.10
CA ALA A 161 13.88 15.27 -1.99
C ALA A 161 14.53 14.72 -0.70
N ALA A 162 13.75 14.23 0.24
CA ALA A 162 14.20 13.63 1.49
C ALA A 162 13.19 12.58 1.95
N ALA A 163 13.62 11.70 2.87
CA ALA A 163 12.72 10.72 3.47
C ALA A 163 11.55 11.40 4.18
N ALA A 164 10.34 10.94 3.90
CA ALA A 164 9.15 11.33 4.63
C ALA A 164 8.91 10.37 5.79
N THR A 165 8.46 10.90 6.92
CA THR A 165 8.13 10.09 8.10
C THR A 165 6.65 10.23 8.42
N LEU A 166 5.96 9.11 8.55
CA LEU A 166 4.63 9.05 9.14
C LEU A 166 4.77 8.47 10.55
N THR A 167 4.40 9.24 11.57
CA THR A 167 4.60 8.88 12.97
C THR A 167 3.38 9.23 13.81
N THR A 168 3.22 8.54 14.93
CA THR A 168 2.26 8.93 15.97
C THR A 168 2.88 9.93 16.94
N SER A 169 2.05 10.73 17.61
CA SER A 169 2.49 11.61 18.66
C SER A 169 2.36 10.90 20.01
N GLY A 170 3.49 10.67 20.71
CA GLY A 170 3.52 10.00 22.00
C GLY A 170 3.73 8.48 21.91
N ALA A 171 3.34 7.75 22.98
CA ALA A 171 3.57 6.32 23.14
C ALA A 171 2.42 5.47 22.57
N TYR A 172 2.00 5.73 21.36
CA TYR A 172 0.91 5.01 20.69
C TYR A 172 1.40 4.36 19.41
N ASP A 173 0.80 3.24 19.05
CA ASP A 173 1.12 2.48 17.84
C ASP A 173 0.61 3.19 16.58
N LEU A 174 1.35 3.06 15.47
CA LEU A 174 0.87 3.39 14.13
C LEU A 174 0.22 2.15 13.54
N ILE A 175 -1.08 2.18 13.37
CA ILE A 175 -1.84 1.10 12.76
C ILE A 175 -2.13 1.46 11.31
N LEU A 176 -1.69 0.62 10.37
CA LEU A 176 -2.05 0.68 8.96
C LEU A 176 -3.11 -0.40 8.71
N ASP A 177 -4.35 0.01 8.65
CA ASP A 177 -5.48 -0.88 8.43
C ASP A 177 -6.09 -0.64 7.05
N THR A 178 -6.55 -1.70 6.41
CA THR A 178 -7.25 -1.62 5.14
C THR A 178 -8.69 -2.07 5.32
N ASN A 179 -9.60 -1.15 5.17
CA ASN A 179 -11.04 -1.38 5.14
C ASN A 179 -11.62 -2.02 6.43
N SER A 180 -12.42 -1.29 7.12
CA SER A 180 -13.26 -1.70 8.28
C SER A 180 -14.22 -2.86 7.96
N GLY A 181 -13.95 -3.69 7.01
CA GLY A 181 -14.82 -4.78 6.59
C GLY A 181 -14.07 -6.02 6.15
N SER A 182 -14.75 -7.02 5.85
CA SER A 182 -14.53 -8.44 5.66
C SER A 182 -13.43 -8.88 4.67
N SER A 183 -12.41 -8.11 4.35
CA SER A 183 -11.32 -8.53 3.45
C SER A 183 -9.98 -8.05 3.95
N SER A 184 -9.02 -8.95 3.99
CA SER A 184 -7.65 -8.72 4.44
C SER A 184 -6.96 -7.58 3.68
N GLY A 185 -6.39 -6.66 4.41
CA GLY A 185 -5.52 -5.62 3.87
C GLY A 185 -4.16 -6.16 3.44
N THR A 186 -3.58 -5.53 2.44
CA THR A 186 -2.24 -5.84 1.96
C THR A 186 -1.34 -4.63 2.19
N ILE A 187 -0.25 -4.79 2.92
CA ILE A 187 0.84 -3.81 2.90
C ILE A 187 1.71 -4.19 1.72
N THR A 188 1.57 -3.47 0.61
CA THR A 188 2.42 -3.67 -0.57
C THR A 188 3.39 -2.51 -0.66
N ILE A 189 4.66 -2.77 -0.39
CA ILE A 189 5.75 -1.83 -0.66
C ILE A 189 6.50 -2.42 -1.85
N THR A 190 6.21 -1.92 -3.03
CA THR A 190 6.92 -2.30 -4.25
C THR A 190 7.66 -1.07 -4.74
N ASP A 191 8.97 -1.10 -4.72
CA ASP A 191 9.79 -0.09 -5.35
C ASP A 191 10.85 -0.81 -6.21
N GLY A 192 11.04 -0.34 -7.43
CA GLY A 192 12.11 -0.69 -8.36
C GLY A 192 12.51 -2.18 -8.45
N ALA A 193 13.51 -2.49 -9.27
CA ALA A 193 13.91 -3.87 -9.57
C ALA A 193 14.54 -4.65 -8.40
N ALA A 194 14.74 -4.07 -7.23
CA ALA A 194 15.35 -4.69 -6.05
C ALA A 194 14.85 -4.11 -4.72
N GLY A 195 13.66 -3.52 -4.69
CA GLY A 195 13.08 -2.96 -3.46
C GLY A 195 12.84 -4.03 -2.41
N ALA A 196 13.36 -3.84 -1.20
CA ALA A 196 13.12 -4.72 -0.06
C ALA A 196 12.19 -4.03 0.95
N ILE A 197 11.29 -4.81 1.56
CA ILE A 197 10.61 -4.40 2.78
C ILE A 197 11.53 -4.73 3.93
N ASN A 198 12.14 -3.71 4.53
CA ASN A 198 12.97 -3.88 5.70
C ASN A 198 12.15 -3.66 6.97
N ILE A 199 11.86 -4.73 7.70
CA ILE A 199 11.25 -4.68 9.02
C ILE A 199 12.40 -4.78 10.03
N ALA A 200 12.87 -3.65 10.52
CA ALA A 200 13.97 -3.57 11.48
C ALA A 200 13.44 -3.13 12.87
N PRO A 201 13.15 -4.06 13.78
CA PRO A 201 12.80 -3.71 15.15
C PRO A 201 13.96 -3.02 15.86
N ASN A 202 13.66 -2.11 16.78
CA ASN A 202 14.66 -1.38 17.55
C ASN A 202 15.12 -2.24 18.76
N GLY A 203 16.42 -2.26 19.03
CA GLY A 203 17.01 -2.95 20.18
C GLY A 203 16.82 -4.45 20.12
N VAL A 204 16.29 -5.05 21.19
CA VAL A 204 16.00 -6.50 21.31
C VAL A 204 14.61 -6.89 20.83
N GLY A 205 13.91 -5.96 20.18
CA GLY A 205 12.59 -6.25 19.61
C GLY A 205 12.65 -7.31 18.51
N VAL A 206 11.54 -8.02 18.29
CA VAL A 206 11.37 -9.03 17.25
C VAL A 206 10.21 -8.64 16.32
N ALA A 207 10.30 -9.01 15.05
CA ALA A 207 9.15 -8.96 14.18
C ALA A 207 8.18 -10.08 14.59
N GLN A 208 7.03 -9.73 15.13
CA GLN A 208 6.01 -10.69 15.54
C GLN A 208 4.86 -10.74 14.55
N VAL A 209 4.43 -11.95 14.20
CA VAL A 209 3.12 -12.19 13.58
C VAL A 209 2.21 -12.75 14.69
N SER A 210 1.32 -11.91 15.19
CA SER A 210 0.42 -12.29 16.29
C SER A 210 -0.59 -13.33 15.82
N GLY A 211 -0.65 -14.47 16.52
CA GLY A 211 -1.68 -15.50 16.36
C GLY A 211 -1.45 -16.54 15.26
N ALA A 212 -0.37 -16.48 14.48
CA ALA A 212 0.02 -17.51 13.53
C ALA A 212 1.52 -17.46 13.24
N ALA A 213 2.11 -18.59 12.89
CA ALA A 213 3.48 -18.64 12.41
C ALA A 213 3.62 -17.87 11.07
N ILE A 214 4.79 -17.30 10.80
CA ILE A 214 5.11 -16.79 9.46
C ILE A 214 5.20 -18.01 8.54
N LYS A 215 4.20 -18.17 7.67
CA LYS A 215 4.22 -19.22 6.65
C LYS A 215 5.17 -18.80 5.54
N VAL A 216 6.31 -19.46 5.46
CA VAL A 216 7.22 -19.36 4.33
C VAL A 216 6.86 -20.51 3.40
N ALA A 217 6.05 -20.26 2.39
CA ALA A 217 5.74 -21.26 1.38
C ALA A 217 7.00 -21.52 0.53
N GLY A 218 7.45 -22.75 0.49
CA GLY A 218 8.61 -23.17 -0.29
C GLY A 218 8.72 -24.67 -0.37
N LEU A 219 9.53 -25.15 -1.30
CA LEU A 219 9.93 -26.57 -1.38
C LEU A 219 11.25 -26.75 -0.65
N GLU A 220 11.26 -27.66 0.30
CA GLU A 220 12.48 -28.15 0.92
C GLU A 220 12.78 -29.58 0.51
N THR A 221 13.98 -30.04 0.81
CA THR A 221 14.45 -31.35 0.37
C THR A 221 15.02 -32.15 1.52
N MET A 222 14.72 -33.45 1.46
CA MET A 222 15.29 -34.45 2.34
C MET A 222 16.03 -35.48 1.51
N TRP A 223 17.29 -35.77 1.86
CA TRP A 223 18.08 -36.81 1.21
C TRP A 223 18.07 -38.08 2.04
N VAL A 224 17.64 -39.19 1.44
CA VAL A 224 17.70 -40.53 2.05
C VAL A 224 18.69 -41.38 1.25
N PRO A 225 19.92 -41.60 1.77
CA PRO A 225 20.91 -42.42 1.09
C PRO A 225 20.53 -43.89 1.15
N ALA A 226 20.97 -44.70 0.18
CA ALA A 226 20.78 -46.15 0.22
C ALA A 226 21.31 -46.80 1.52
N ALA A 227 22.30 -46.19 2.16
CA ALA A 227 22.82 -46.65 3.43
C ALA A 227 21.81 -46.60 4.58
N ALA A 228 20.76 -45.82 4.49
CA ALA A 228 19.67 -45.72 5.47
C ALA A 228 18.46 -46.58 5.12
N MET A 229 18.54 -47.36 4.03
CA MET A 229 17.47 -48.23 3.55
C MET A 229 17.71 -49.66 3.99
N TYR A 230 16.66 -50.49 3.94
CA TYR A 230 16.69 -51.92 4.23
C TYR A 230 15.75 -52.67 3.31
N GLY A 231 16.09 -53.91 2.96
CA GLY A 231 15.22 -54.79 2.17
C GLY A 231 14.08 -55.36 2.97
N PRO A 232 12.84 -55.42 2.48
CA PRO A 232 11.76 -56.18 3.08
C PRO A 232 12.01 -57.69 2.98
N THR A 233 11.18 -58.49 3.65
CA THR A 233 11.29 -59.95 3.61
C THR A 233 10.88 -60.54 2.25
N THR A 234 10.02 -59.86 1.50
CA THR A 234 9.51 -60.29 0.22
C THR A 234 10.14 -59.49 -0.87
N ASN A 235 10.80 -60.16 -1.82
CA ASN A 235 11.46 -59.59 -3.00
C ASN A 235 12.37 -58.36 -2.65
N PRO A 236 13.29 -58.47 -1.69
CA PRO A 236 14.22 -57.40 -1.40
C PRO A 236 15.12 -57.10 -2.59
N ALA A 237 15.45 -55.85 -2.81
CA ALA A 237 16.63 -55.50 -3.61
C ALA A 237 17.91 -55.82 -2.81
N ASP A 238 19.01 -56.07 -3.52
CA ASP A 238 20.27 -56.51 -2.89
C ASP A 238 21.10 -55.32 -2.39
N ALA A 239 21.44 -55.30 -1.11
CA ALA A 239 22.36 -54.32 -0.59
C ALA A 239 23.79 -54.59 -1.00
N ALA A 240 24.42 -53.67 -1.72
CA ALA A 240 25.77 -53.87 -2.25
C ALA A 240 26.70 -52.69 -1.95
N LEU A 241 28.01 -52.99 -1.97
CA LEU A 241 29.08 -52.01 -2.00
C LEU A 241 29.85 -52.24 -3.32
N VAL A 242 29.82 -51.29 -4.21
CA VAL A 242 30.47 -51.34 -5.52
C VAL A 242 31.73 -50.49 -5.46
N GLU A 243 32.90 -51.13 -5.57
CA GLU A 243 34.16 -50.41 -5.72
C GLU A 243 34.27 -49.90 -7.16
N THR A 244 34.57 -48.61 -7.32
CA THR A 244 34.86 -48.03 -8.61
C THR A 244 36.33 -48.20 -8.98
N THR A 245 37.14 -47.19 -8.78
CA THR A 245 38.61 -47.31 -8.86
C THR A 245 39.19 -47.09 -7.49
N ALA A 246 40.23 -47.84 -7.14
CA ALA A 246 40.88 -47.72 -5.83
C ALA A 246 41.13 -46.23 -5.43
N LEU A 247 40.78 -45.87 -4.18
CA LEU A 247 40.89 -44.54 -3.60
C LEU A 247 39.93 -43.50 -4.22
N ARG A 248 38.88 -43.94 -4.88
CA ARG A 248 37.75 -43.11 -5.37
C ARG A 248 36.49 -43.46 -4.57
N PRO A 249 35.36 -42.71 -4.77
CA PRO A 249 34.11 -43.02 -4.10
C PRO A 249 33.61 -44.44 -4.38
N ASP A 250 33.35 -45.23 -3.39
CA ASP A 250 32.60 -46.48 -3.49
C ASP A 250 31.10 -46.20 -3.47
N LEU A 251 30.33 -46.98 -4.22
CA LEU A 251 28.90 -46.86 -4.31
C LEU A 251 28.24 -47.80 -3.31
N LYS A 252 27.65 -47.25 -2.23
CA LYS A 252 26.77 -48.02 -1.37
C LYS A 252 25.35 -47.95 -1.93
N VAL A 253 24.82 -49.06 -2.43
CA VAL A 253 23.63 -49.10 -3.23
C VAL A 253 22.67 -50.20 -2.77
N PHE A 254 21.42 -50.07 -3.26
CA PHE A 254 20.54 -51.23 -3.46
C PHE A 254 20.46 -51.51 -4.96
N ASP A 255 20.86 -52.73 -5.31
CA ASP A 255 20.81 -53.28 -6.66
C ASP A 255 19.42 -53.89 -6.92
N PHE A 256 18.73 -53.40 -7.93
CA PHE A 256 17.43 -53.90 -8.32
C PHE A 256 17.54 -54.67 -9.64
N ASP A 257 17.04 -55.89 -9.65
CA ASP A 257 17.05 -56.78 -10.80
C ASP A 257 16.34 -56.20 -12.03
N ALA A 258 16.75 -56.68 -13.20
CA ALA A 258 16.13 -56.30 -14.48
C ALA A 258 14.88 -57.13 -14.86
N GLY A 259 14.50 -58.13 -14.11
CA GLY A 259 13.43 -59.04 -14.49
C GLY A 259 12.38 -59.31 -13.43
N THR A 260 12.59 -58.82 -12.23
CA THR A 260 11.67 -59.06 -11.11
C THR A 260 11.46 -57.74 -10.34
N ALA A 261 10.25 -57.43 -10.02
CA ALA A 261 9.98 -56.26 -9.16
C ALA A 261 10.58 -56.50 -7.76
N GLN A 262 11.48 -55.64 -7.37
CA GLN A 262 12.17 -55.69 -6.07
C GLN A 262 11.92 -54.42 -5.28
N TYR A 263 12.11 -54.51 -3.97
CA TYR A 263 11.70 -53.47 -3.01
C TYR A 263 12.81 -53.14 -2.03
N THR A 264 12.87 -51.86 -1.61
CA THR A 264 13.60 -51.43 -0.42
C THR A 264 12.71 -50.48 0.38
N GLN A 265 12.97 -50.38 1.69
CA GLN A 265 12.21 -49.61 2.63
C GLN A 265 13.10 -48.63 3.38
N PHE A 266 12.54 -47.54 3.85
CA PHE A 266 13.16 -46.62 4.77
C PHE A 266 12.10 -45.88 5.58
N THR A 267 12.51 -45.25 6.68
CA THR A 267 11.61 -44.49 7.52
C THR A 267 12.12 -43.09 7.74
N VAL A 268 11.22 -42.15 7.86
CA VAL A 268 11.51 -40.75 8.08
C VAL A 268 10.56 -40.20 9.13
N ALA A 269 11.06 -39.45 10.10
CA ALA A 269 10.27 -38.51 10.86
C ALA A 269 10.23 -37.21 10.04
N MET A 270 9.08 -36.89 9.48
CA MET A 270 8.95 -35.68 8.66
C MET A 270 9.18 -34.44 9.51
N PRO A 271 9.81 -33.39 8.96
CA PRO A 271 10.00 -32.14 9.70
C PRO A 271 8.67 -31.51 10.06
N LYS A 272 8.57 -30.90 11.25
CA LYS A 272 7.37 -30.16 11.68
C LYS A 272 6.99 -28.99 10.74
N SER A 273 7.96 -28.50 9.97
CA SER A 273 7.72 -27.50 8.92
C SER A 273 6.96 -28.03 7.70
N TRP A 274 6.78 -29.35 7.59
CA TRP A 274 6.00 -29.94 6.50
C TRP A 274 4.53 -29.60 6.64
N ASN A 275 3.91 -29.19 5.53
CA ASN A 275 2.49 -28.79 5.48
C ASN A 275 1.49 -29.96 5.51
N LEU A 276 1.98 -31.19 5.77
CA LEU A 276 1.20 -32.44 5.76
C LEU A 276 0.55 -32.76 4.40
N GLY A 277 0.97 -32.09 3.34
CA GLY A 277 0.47 -32.28 1.99
C GLY A 277 1.21 -33.36 1.20
N THR A 278 1.03 -33.36 -0.12
CA THR A 278 1.74 -34.26 -1.04
C THR A 278 3.24 -34.00 -1.04
N VAL A 279 4.00 -35.03 -1.35
CA VAL A 279 5.45 -34.97 -1.57
C VAL A 279 5.77 -35.39 -2.99
N THR A 280 6.91 -34.95 -3.52
CA THR A 280 7.47 -35.46 -4.76
C THR A 280 8.87 -36.00 -4.51
N TYR A 281 9.41 -36.77 -5.44
CA TYR A 281 10.71 -37.38 -5.24
C TYR A 281 11.53 -37.48 -6.52
N GLN A 282 12.82 -37.71 -6.40
CA GLN A 282 13.76 -38.09 -7.42
C GLN A 282 14.58 -39.30 -6.97
N VAL A 283 14.85 -40.25 -7.85
CA VAL A 283 15.74 -41.37 -7.59
C VAL A 283 17.12 -41.08 -8.15
N PHE A 284 18.13 -41.24 -7.31
CA PHE A 284 19.53 -41.17 -7.71
C PHE A 284 20.03 -42.59 -7.86
N TRP A 285 20.51 -42.96 -9.05
CA TRP A 285 20.92 -44.32 -9.37
C TRP A 285 22.11 -44.32 -10.32
N SER A 286 22.70 -45.52 -10.50
CA SER A 286 23.78 -45.75 -11.43
C SER A 286 23.50 -47.02 -12.21
N PRO A 287 23.70 -47.07 -13.55
CA PRO A 287 23.55 -48.28 -14.34
C PRO A 287 24.65 -49.28 -14.08
N SER A 288 24.32 -50.56 -14.00
CA SER A 288 25.32 -51.65 -13.99
C SER A 288 25.78 -52.06 -15.38
N THR A 289 25.13 -51.62 -16.44
CA THR A 289 25.43 -51.96 -17.83
C THR A 289 25.33 -50.71 -18.73
N THR A 290 25.81 -50.81 -19.95
CA THR A 290 25.71 -49.76 -20.98
C THR A 290 24.36 -49.76 -21.71
N ASN A 291 23.35 -50.45 -21.21
CA ASN A 291 22.00 -50.44 -21.78
C ASN A 291 21.36 -49.08 -21.61
N THR A 292 20.58 -48.66 -22.62
CA THR A 292 19.89 -47.34 -22.64
C THR A 292 18.38 -47.47 -22.52
N GLY A 293 17.89 -48.62 -22.07
CA GLY A 293 16.48 -48.86 -21.83
C GLY A 293 15.96 -48.05 -20.63
N ASN A 294 14.67 -48.00 -20.50
CA ASN A 294 13.98 -47.31 -19.39
C ASN A 294 14.00 -48.17 -18.12
N CYS A 295 14.19 -47.53 -16.98
CA CYS A 295 14.00 -48.08 -15.65
C CYS A 295 12.79 -47.36 -15.01
N ILE A 296 11.85 -48.12 -14.43
CA ILE A 296 10.66 -47.58 -13.75
C ILE A 296 10.86 -47.75 -12.26
N PHE A 297 10.89 -46.60 -11.55
CA PHE A 297 10.96 -46.55 -10.10
C PHE A 297 9.64 -46.04 -9.54
N GLY A 298 9.09 -46.72 -8.52
CA GLY A 298 7.90 -46.29 -7.79
C GLY A 298 8.20 -46.05 -6.30
N LEU A 299 7.60 -45.03 -5.75
CA LEU A 299 7.65 -44.73 -4.31
C LEU A 299 6.23 -44.69 -3.77
N GLN A 300 6.03 -45.21 -2.57
CA GLN A 300 4.81 -45.17 -1.80
C GLN A 300 5.10 -44.93 -0.32
N GLY A 301 4.18 -44.30 0.42
CA GLY A 301 4.39 -43.97 1.82
C GLY A 301 3.15 -44.15 2.69
N VAL A 302 3.35 -44.37 3.98
CA VAL A 302 2.30 -44.42 5.00
C VAL A 302 2.83 -43.85 6.32
N ALA A 303 2.07 -42.94 6.92
CA ALA A 303 2.34 -42.36 8.23
C ALA A 303 1.68 -43.19 9.32
N ILE A 304 2.36 -43.42 10.43
CA ILE A 304 1.91 -44.23 11.57
C ILE A 304 2.18 -43.44 12.85
N GLY A 305 1.09 -43.20 13.59
CA GLY A 305 1.10 -42.46 14.85
C GLY A 305 1.26 -43.36 16.11
N ASP A 306 1.23 -42.72 17.26
CA ASP A 306 1.23 -43.42 18.53
C ASP A 306 -0.03 -44.30 18.68
N ASN A 307 0.15 -45.54 19.11
CA ASN A 307 -0.87 -46.58 19.25
C ASN A 307 -1.52 -47.06 17.94
N ASP A 308 -1.06 -46.63 16.77
CA ASP A 308 -1.51 -47.16 15.49
C ASP A 308 -0.86 -48.53 15.20
N THR A 309 -1.56 -49.35 14.40
CA THR A 309 -0.97 -50.62 13.94
C THR A 309 0.06 -50.34 12.86
N ILE A 310 1.23 -51.02 12.95
CA ILE A 310 2.25 -50.99 11.89
C ILE A 310 1.87 -51.88 10.69
N ASP A 311 0.96 -52.84 10.89
CA ASP A 311 0.44 -53.70 9.83
C ASP A 311 -0.67 -52.95 9.03
N ILE A 312 -0.24 -52.01 8.21
CA ILE A 312 -1.10 -51.15 7.38
C ILE A 312 -0.55 -51.06 5.96
N ALA A 313 -1.46 -50.93 4.99
CA ALA A 313 -1.07 -50.78 3.59
C ALA A 313 -0.45 -49.40 3.31
N TYR A 314 0.55 -49.38 2.43
CA TYR A 314 1.04 -48.13 1.85
C TYR A 314 -0.03 -47.41 1.04
N GLY A 315 0.17 -46.15 0.79
CA GLY A 315 -0.61 -45.34 -0.16
C GLY A 315 -0.40 -45.78 -1.62
N THR A 316 -1.08 -45.13 -2.51
CA THR A 316 -0.90 -45.36 -3.95
C THR A 316 0.50 -44.94 -4.37
N ALA A 317 1.25 -45.87 -5.00
CA ALA A 317 2.57 -45.58 -5.51
C ALA A 317 2.51 -44.57 -6.66
N ILE A 318 3.51 -43.72 -6.73
CA ILE A 318 3.74 -42.84 -7.90
C ILE A 318 5.03 -43.32 -8.56
N GLU A 319 5.01 -43.44 -9.87
CA GLU A 319 6.13 -43.93 -10.64
C GLU A 319 6.82 -42.83 -11.42
N VAL A 320 8.11 -43.01 -11.65
CA VAL A 320 8.96 -42.19 -12.51
C VAL A 320 9.81 -43.07 -13.38
N THR A 321 9.85 -42.74 -14.67
CA THR A 321 10.67 -43.46 -15.64
C THR A 321 11.95 -42.70 -15.92
N ASP A 322 13.08 -43.39 -15.95
CA ASP A 322 14.38 -42.82 -16.30
C ASP A 322 15.14 -43.76 -17.22
N ALA A 323 15.79 -43.24 -18.26
CA ALA A 323 16.49 -44.05 -19.24
C ALA A 323 17.98 -44.17 -18.90
N GLY A 324 18.54 -45.35 -19.07
CA GLY A 324 19.99 -45.55 -18.95
C GLY A 324 20.77 -44.71 -19.96
N ILE A 325 21.90 -44.14 -19.53
CA ILE A 325 22.70 -43.21 -20.37
C ILE A 325 23.80 -43.91 -21.16
N GLY A 326 23.88 -45.21 -21.10
CA GLY A 326 24.90 -45.97 -21.84
C GLY A 326 26.30 -45.99 -21.22
N ALA A 327 26.43 -45.58 -19.99
CA ALA A 327 27.67 -45.55 -19.21
C ALA A 327 27.49 -46.25 -17.87
N VAL A 328 28.42 -47.12 -17.51
CA VAL A 328 28.43 -47.81 -16.22
C VAL A 328 29.05 -46.92 -15.18
N GLU A 329 28.51 -46.98 -13.94
CA GLU A 329 28.99 -46.22 -12.79
C GLU A 329 28.83 -44.69 -12.86
N ASP A 330 28.18 -44.17 -13.93
CA ASP A 330 27.79 -42.79 -13.98
C ASP A 330 26.51 -42.57 -13.16
N GLN A 331 26.44 -41.43 -12.46
CA GLN A 331 25.27 -41.07 -11.66
C GLN A 331 24.17 -40.50 -12.55
N GLN A 332 22.97 -41.04 -12.41
CA GLN A 332 21.74 -40.53 -13.01
C GLN A 332 20.80 -40.02 -11.94
N VAL A 333 19.94 -39.11 -12.33
CA VAL A 333 18.88 -38.53 -11.47
C VAL A 333 17.61 -38.50 -12.26
N SER A 334 16.58 -39.18 -11.81
CA SER A 334 15.30 -39.22 -12.50
C SER A 334 14.67 -37.83 -12.58
N ALA A 335 13.69 -37.65 -13.44
CA ALA A 335 12.78 -36.50 -13.38
C ALA A 335 12.13 -36.45 -11.98
N VAL A 336 11.65 -35.27 -11.58
CA VAL A 336 10.81 -35.16 -10.38
C VAL A 336 9.48 -35.86 -10.63
N SER A 337 9.05 -36.69 -9.67
CA SER A 337 7.79 -37.44 -9.79
C SER A 337 6.56 -36.48 -9.80
N SER A 338 5.41 -37.00 -10.15
CA SER A 338 4.14 -36.40 -9.81
C SER A 338 3.92 -36.45 -8.30
N ASP A 339 2.92 -35.72 -7.82
CA ASP A 339 2.52 -35.62 -6.42
C ASP A 339 2.14 -36.99 -5.85
N MET A 340 2.75 -37.38 -4.75
CA MET A 340 2.47 -38.59 -3.99
C MET A 340 1.77 -38.24 -2.68
N THR A 341 0.64 -38.88 -2.42
CA THR A 341 -0.05 -38.77 -1.14
C THR A 341 0.47 -39.86 -0.18
N ILE A 342 0.91 -39.45 1.01
CA ILE A 342 1.26 -40.36 2.09
C ILE A 342 -0.04 -40.85 2.71
N ALA A 343 -0.23 -42.19 2.79
CA ALA A 343 -1.40 -42.79 3.42
C ALA A 343 -1.36 -42.64 4.95
N GLY A 344 -2.43 -43.02 5.62
CA GLY A 344 -2.64 -42.79 7.05
C GLY A 344 -3.19 -41.39 7.29
N THR A 345 -2.88 -40.84 8.43
CA THR A 345 -3.28 -39.47 8.81
C THR A 345 -2.02 -38.73 9.23
N PRO A 346 -1.20 -38.24 8.29
CA PRO A 346 0.06 -37.61 8.63
C PRO A 346 -0.07 -36.49 9.66
N ALA A 347 0.81 -36.51 10.67
CA ALA A 347 0.90 -35.49 11.71
C ALA A 347 2.38 -35.29 12.11
N ASP A 348 2.67 -34.20 12.84
CA ASP A 348 4.04 -33.76 13.16
C ASP A 348 4.86 -34.75 13.99
N ASP A 349 4.19 -35.61 14.78
CA ASP A 349 4.82 -36.54 15.71
C ASP A 349 4.84 -37.98 15.21
N GLN A 350 4.55 -38.20 13.91
CA GLN A 350 4.43 -39.52 13.30
C GLN A 350 5.70 -39.92 12.55
N GLN A 351 5.89 -41.24 12.47
CA GLN A 351 6.89 -41.85 11.61
C GLN A 351 6.27 -42.23 10.28
N THR A 352 6.90 -41.82 9.20
CA THR A 352 6.48 -42.20 7.83
C THR A 352 7.36 -43.31 7.34
N TYR A 353 6.73 -44.42 6.94
CA TYR A 353 7.38 -45.53 6.26
C TYR A 353 7.23 -45.33 4.76
N PHE A 354 8.35 -45.51 4.05
CA PHE A 354 8.39 -45.45 2.59
C PHE A 354 8.87 -46.77 2.05
N GLN A 355 8.33 -47.15 0.89
CA GLN A 355 8.81 -48.26 0.09
C GLN A 355 9.13 -47.77 -1.31
N LEU A 356 10.38 -47.94 -1.72
CA LEU A 356 10.86 -47.74 -3.08
C LEU A 356 10.93 -49.09 -3.78
N TYR A 357 10.57 -49.16 -5.05
CA TYR A 357 10.70 -50.36 -5.89
C TYR A 357 11.09 -49.99 -7.29
N ARG A 358 11.65 -50.99 -8.01
CA ARG A 358 11.72 -51.00 -9.47
C ARG A 358 10.65 -51.94 -9.99
N ASP A 359 9.81 -51.46 -10.89
CA ASP A 359 8.83 -52.33 -11.58
C ASP A 359 9.43 -52.95 -12.86
N ALA A 360 10.40 -53.83 -12.68
CA ALA A 360 11.03 -54.54 -13.78
C ALA A 360 10.08 -55.53 -14.49
N ALA A 361 8.86 -55.73 -13.94
CA ALA A 361 7.84 -56.54 -14.58
C ALA A 361 6.94 -55.74 -15.56
N ASP A 362 6.94 -54.42 -15.51
CA ASP A 362 6.22 -53.56 -16.43
C ASP A 362 6.89 -53.62 -17.82
N GLY A 363 6.09 -53.78 -18.88
CA GLY A 363 6.59 -53.87 -20.24
C GLY A 363 7.31 -52.61 -20.75
N SER A 364 7.20 -51.49 -20.05
CA SER A 364 7.89 -50.24 -20.34
C SER A 364 9.23 -50.12 -19.59
N ASP A 365 9.53 -50.98 -18.59
CA ASP A 365 10.85 -51.14 -18.02
C ASP A 365 11.68 -52.02 -18.98
N THR A 366 12.56 -51.39 -19.70
CA THR A 366 13.36 -51.99 -20.75
C THR A 366 14.86 -51.98 -20.47
N PHE A 367 15.26 -51.50 -19.29
CA PHE A 367 16.66 -51.51 -18.87
C PHE A 367 17.08 -52.92 -18.42
N THR A 368 17.95 -53.55 -19.17
CA THR A 368 18.33 -54.97 -19.01
C THR A 368 19.44 -55.21 -17.97
N GLY A 369 19.95 -54.15 -17.33
CA GLY A 369 20.91 -54.23 -16.23
C GLY A 369 20.27 -54.04 -14.87
N GLU A 370 21.06 -54.32 -13.83
CA GLU A 370 20.68 -53.87 -12.49
C GLU A 370 20.71 -52.36 -12.39
N SER A 371 19.72 -51.78 -11.73
CA SER A 371 19.72 -50.36 -11.37
C SER A 371 20.20 -50.18 -9.94
N ARG A 372 21.38 -49.60 -9.77
CA ARG A 372 22.07 -49.35 -8.50
C ARG A 372 21.55 -48.08 -7.87
N VAL A 373 20.56 -48.14 -6.99
CA VAL A 373 20.01 -46.98 -6.30
C VAL A 373 20.95 -46.46 -5.24
N LEU A 374 21.36 -45.20 -5.37
CA LEU A 374 22.23 -44.46 -4.45
C LEU A 374 21.43 -43.80 -3.33
N GLY A 375 20.18 -43.43 -3.61
CA GLY A 375 19.29 -42.80 -2.64
C GLY A 375 18.10 -42.11 -3.31
N VAL A 376 17.26 -41.58 -2.47
CA VAL A 376 16.05 -40.84 -2.86
C VAL A 376 16.09 -39.44 -2.28
N LYS A 377 15.78 -38.47 -3.10
CA LYS A 377 15.56 -37.09 -2.68
C LYS A 377 14.06 -36.82 -2.64
N ILE A 378 13.54 -36.53 -1.46
CA ILE A 378 12.12 -36.19 -1.24
C ILE A 378 12.00 -34.68 -1.18
N PHE A 379 11.01 -34.13 -1.86
CA PHE A 379 10.62 -32.72 -1.80
C PHE A 379 9.30 -32.62 -1.08
N TYR A 380 9.21 -31.66 -0.17
CA TYR A 380 8.02 -31.38 0.58
C TYR A 380 7.79 -29.86 0.70
N THR A 381 6.54 -29.47 0.81
CA THR A 381 6.18 -28.04 0.98
C THR A 381 6.22 -27.68 2.46
N THR A 382 6.84 -26.57 2.78
CA THR A 382 6.87 -26.03 4.15
C THR A 382 5.71 -25.08 4.38
N ASP A 383 5.20 -25.02 5.61
CA ASP A 383 4.21 -24.06 6.07
C ASP A 383 4.63 -23.27 7.31
N ALA A 384 5.79 -23.57 7.88
CA ALA A 384 6.39 -22.88 9.00
C ALA A 384 7.89 -22.64 8.76
N ALA A 385 8.43 -21.61 9.40
CA ALA A 385 9.85 -21.28 9.27
C ALA A 385 10.76 -22.11 10.22
N ASN A 386 10.19 -22.75 11.21
CA ASN A 386 10.89 -23.54 12.22
C ASN A 386 9.96 -24.55 12.89
N ASP A 387 10.56 -25.42 13.68
CA ASP A 387 9.95 -26.44 14.53
C ASP A 387 9.38 -25.91 15.86
N ALA A 388 8.79 -24.71 15.89
CA ALA A 388 8.28 -24.13 17.13
C ALA A 388 6.93 -24.69 17.54
#